data_d8247b9ee33971b63c5c3c55e23329b6
#
_entry.id   d8247b9ee33971b63c5c3c55e23329b6
#
_cell.length_a   1.000
_cell.length_b   1.000
_cell.length_c   1.000
_cell.angle_alpha   90.00
_cell.angle_beta   90.00
_cell.angle_gamma   90.00
#
_symmetry.space_group_name_H-M   'P 1'
#
loop_
_entity.id
_entity.type
_entity.pdbx_description
1 polymer ?
#
loop_
_entity_poly.entity_id
_entity_poly.type
_entity_poly.pdbx_seq_one_letter_code
_entity_poly.pdbx_strand_id
1 'polypeptide(L)'
;INGLIPHYYEGKMSGGVWVNGAEVSKQPLYDTAKIVGSVFQNPRSQFFNVDTTSEITFGCENLGQPAETIRARLERTVCDFRLEKLMDRNIFHLSGGEKQKVACAGVSIMEPEVLVLDEPSSNLDAASISDLRKTLAFWKSQGKTIIVSEHRLYYLRGLADRFIYMKGGKITREYTAEEFN
;
A
#
# COMPACT_ATOMS: atom_id res chain seq x y z
N ILE A 1 -8.52 3.78 -8.82
CA ILE A 1 -7.84 2.47 -9.00
C ILE A 1 -8.32 1.49 -7.93
N ASN A 2 -8.34 1.88 -6.67
CA ASN A 2 -8.79 1.04 -5.54
C ASN A 2 -10.31 0.91 -5.39
N GLY A 3 -11.10 1.52 -6.27
CA GLY A 3 -12.57 1.40 -6.28
C GLY A 3 -13.31 2.26 -5.25
N LEU A 4 -12.65 3.10 -4.47
CA LEU A 4 -13.32 3.96 -3.50
C LEU A 4 -14.32 4.93 -4.16
N ILE A 5 -14.06 5.35 -5.39
CA ILE A 5 -15.02 6.05 -6.24
C ILE A 5 -15.39 5.10 -7.38
N PRO A 6 -16.68 4.85 -7.63
CA PRO A 6 -17.87 5.47 -7.02
C PRO A 6 -18.44 4.71 -5.81
N HIS A 7 -17.80 3.59 -5.36
CA HIS A 7 -18.45 2.67 -4.43
C HIS A 7 -18.57 3.18 -2.98
N TYR A 8 -17.61 3.97 -2.54
CA TYR A 8 -17.58 4.50 -1.16
C TYR A 8 -17.82 6.02 -1.13
N TYR A 9 -17.21 6.76 -2.03
CA TYR A 9 -17.42 8.20 -2.18
C TYR A 9 -18.32 8.47 -3.37
N GLU A 10 -19.34 9.30 -3.17
CA GLU A 10 -20.18 9.80 -4.25
C GLU A 10 -19.38 10.70 -5.20
N GLY A 11 -19.59 10.53 -6.51
CA GLY A 11 -18.92 11.34 -7.52
C GLY A 11 -19.36 10.99 -8.94
N LYS A 12 -19.19 11.94 -9.86
CA LYS A 12 -19.38 11.68 -11.29
C LYS A 12 -18.07 11.17 -11.88
N MET A 13 -18.10 9.97 -12.42
CA MET A 13 -16.96 9.36 -13.10
C MET A 13 -17.27 9.26 -14.59
N SER A 14 -16.32 9.65 -15.44
CA SER A 14 -16.37 9.45 -16.89
C SER A 14 -15.12 8.70 -17.35
N GLY A 15 -15.24 7.89 -18.41
CA GLY A 15 -14.21 6.93 -18.79
C GLY A 15 -14.23 5.70 -17.90
N GLY A 16 -13.14 4.94 -17.83
CA GLY A 16 -13.06 3.72 -17.03
C GLY A 16 -11.66 3.48 -16.50
N VAL A 17 -11.57 2.69 -15.45
CA VAL A 17 -10.32 2.19 -14.86
C VAL A 17 -10.36 0.67 -14.89
N TRP A 18 -9.35 0.07 -15.47
CA TRP A 18 -9.22 -1.39 -15.56
C TRP A 18 -7.99 -1.86 -14.79
N VAL A 19 -8.18 -2.89 -13.98
CA VAL A 19 -7.11 -3.60 -13.30
C VAL A 19 -7.24 -5.08 -13.68
N ASN A 20 -6.16 -5.66 -14.22
CA ASN A 20 -6.16 -7.03 -14.74
C ASN A 20 -7.31 -7.33 -15.72
N GLY A 21 -7.67 -6.35 -16.57
CA GLY A 21 -8.74 -6.47 -17.55
C GLY A 21 -10.16 -6.33 -17.01
N ALA A 22 -10.35 -6.21 -15.69
CA ALA A 22 -11.64 -5.96 -15.06
C ALA A 22 -11.85 -4.47 -14.80
N GLU A 23 -13.02 -3.94 -15.17
CA GLU A 23 -13.37 -2.54 -14.91
C GLU A 23 -13.76 -2.34 -13.44
N VAL A 24 -12.95 -1.60 -12.71
CA VAL A 24 -13.06 -1.41 -11.26
C VAL A 24 -14.42 -0.83 -10.83
N SER A 25 -15.00 0.05 -11.64
CA SER A 25 -16.32 0.66 -11.34
C SER A 25 -17.50 -0.30 -11.47
N LYS A 26 -17.30 -1.45 -12.13
CA LYS A 26 -18.37 -2.44 -12.40
C LYS A 26 -18.29 -3.68 -11.52
N GLN A 27 -17.24 -3.81 -10.71
CA GLN A 27 -17.09 -4.95 -9.80
C GLN A 27 -17.24 -4.52 -8.34
N PRO A 28 -17.67 -5.42 -7.44
CA PRO A 28 -17.75 -5.14 -6.02
C PRO A 28 -16.39 -4.71 -5.45
N LEU A 29 -16.40 -3.81 -4.45
CA LEU A 29 -15.18 -3.28 -3.84
C LEU A 29 -14.29 -4.39 -3.25
N TYR A 30 -14.88 -5.45 -2.68
CA TYR A 30 -14.14 -6.57 -2.10
C TYR A 30 -13.35 -7.37 -3.16
N ASP A 31 -13.81 -7.43 -4.40
CA ASP A 31 -13.06 -8.09 -5.48
C ASP A 31 -11.87 -7.23 -5.92
N THR A 32 -12.05 -5.91 -5.98
CA THR A 32 -10.93 -4.98 -6.19
C THR A 32 -9.90 -5.08 -5.06
N ALA A 33 -10.34 -5.19 -3.80
CA ALA A 33 -9.46 -5.27 -2.63
C ALA A 33 -8.60 -6.56 -2.58
N LYS A 34 -8.97 -7.62 -3.28
CA LYS A 34 -8.14 -8.82 -3.44
C LYS A 34 -6.91 -8.58 -4.34
N ILE A 35 -7.03 -7.65 -5.28
CA ILE A 35 -6.02 -7.39 -6.33
C ILE A 35 -5.24 -6.12 -6.02
N VAL A 36 -5.90 -5.10 -5.45
CA VAL A 36 -5.33 -3.78 -5.19
C VAL A 36 -5.22 -3.56 -3.68
N GLY A 37 -4.00 -3.55 -3.18
CA GLY A 37 -3.69 -3.16 -1.81
C GLY A 37 -3.48 -1.65 -1.71
N SER A 38 -4.06 -1.01 -0.68
CA SER A 38 -3.95 0.44 -0.47
C SER A 38 -3.29 0.77 0.86
N VAL A 39 -2.34 1.70 0.83
CA VAL A 39 -1.71 2.29 2.01
C VAL A 39 -2.05 3.78 2.03
N PHE A 40 -2.77 4.22 3.06
CA PHE A 40 -3.21 5.60 3.18
C PHE A 40 -2.16 6.51 3.80
N GLN A 41 -2.27 7.81 3.55
CA GLN A 41 -1.39 8.86 4.07
C GLN A 41 -1.20 8.81 5.60
N ASN A 42 -2.27 8.53 6.32
CA ASN A 42 -2.22 8.37 7.78
C ASN A 42 -2.47 6.90 8.15
N PRO A 43 -1.44 6.14 8.56
CA PRO A 43 -1.63 4.74 8.95
C PRO A 43 -2.66 4.54 10.07
N ARG A 44 -2.83 5.52 10.98
CA ARG A 44 -3.79 5.43 12.07
C ARG A 44 -5.24 5.33 11.59
N SER A 45 -5.58 5.95 10.46
CA SER A 45 -6.92 5.88 9.89
C SER A 45 -7.21 4.56 9.18
N GLN A 46 -6.18 3.74 9.00
CA GLN A 46 -6.26 2.44 8.35
C GLN A 46 -6.43 1.29 9.36
N PHE A 47 -6.04 1.48 10.62
CA PHE A 47 -6.04 0.44 11.63
C PHE A 47 -7.41 0.20 12.23
N PHE A 48 -7.77 -1.08 12.37
CA PHE A 48 -9.00 -1.58 12.97
C PHE A 48 -8.76 -2.27 14.31
N ASN A 49 -7.56 -2.82 14.53
CA ASN A 49 -7.21 -3.58 15.71
C ASN A 49 -6.33 -2.77 16.68
N VAL A 50 -6.21 -3.28 17.91
CA VAL A 50 -5.40 -2.66 18.95
C VAL A 50 -3.98 -3.21 18.95
N ASP A 51 -3.78 -4.46 18.56
CA ASP A 51 -2.49 -5.12 18.51
C ASP A 51 -2.02 -5.33 17.05
N THR A 52 -0.71 -5.40 16.90
CA THR A 52 -0.05 -5.48 15.59
C THR A 52 -0.28 -6.79 14.87
N THR A 53 -0.36 -7.91 15.59
CA THR A 53 -0.55 -9.23 15.00
C THR A 53 -1.93 -9.35 14.37
N SER A 54 -2.98 -9.01 15.12
CA SER A 54 -4.36 -8.98 14.62
C SER A 54 -4.53 -7.96 13.49
N GLU A 55 -3.85 -6.82 13.55
CA GLU A 55 -3.93 -5.83 12.47
C GLU A 55 -3.31 -6.34 11.17
N ILE A 56 -2.16 -7.01 11.24
CA ILE A 56 -1.50 -7.54 10.04
C ILE A 56 -2.37 -8.64 9.40
N THR A 57 -2.99 -9.52 10.21
CA THR A 57 -3.81 -10.64 9.68
C THR A 57 -5.21 -10.24 9.25
N PHE A 58 -5.69 -9.08 9.69
CA PHE A 58 -7.08 -8.62 9.52
C PHE A 58 -7.61 -8.72 8.08
N GLY A 59 -6.81 -8.29 7.09
CA GLY A 59 -7.21 -8.36 5.68
C GLY A 59 -7.42 -9.80 5.19
N CYS A 60 -6.55 -10.72 5.59
CA CYS A 60 -6.65 -12.14 5.24
C CYS A 60 -7.86 -12.81 5.90
N GLU A 61 -8.16 -12.46 7.16
CA GLU A 61 -9.31 -12.95 7.90
C GLU A 61 -10.62 -12.49 7.24
N ASN A 62 -10.72 -11.22 6.87
CA ASN A 62 -11.88 -10.67 6.15
C ASN A 62 -12.08 -11.29 4.77
N LEU A 63 -11.02 -11.74 4.12
CA LEU A 63 -11.10 -12.49 2.86
C LEU A 63 -11.43 -13.98 3.08
N GLY A 64 -11.65 -14.42 4.31
CA GLY A 64 -12.00 -15.79 4.66
C GLY A 64 -10.90 -16.81 4.37
N GLN A 65 -9.63 -16.40 4.44
CA GLN A 65 -8.51 -17.32 4.18
C GLN A 65 -8.37 -18.34 5.33
N PRO A 66 -7.95 -19.57 5.02
CA PRO A 66 -7.73 -20.60 6.05
C PRO A 66 -6.66 -20.17 7.06
N ALA A 67 -6.86 -20.51 8.34
CA ALA A 67 -5.97 -20.13 9.43
C ALA A 67 -4.50 -20.57 9.20
N GLU A 68 -4.27 -21.74 8.62
CA GLU A 68 -2.95 -22.24 8.28
C GLU A 68 -2.26 -21.36 7.22
N THR A 69 -3.02 -20.92 6.21
CA THR A 69 -2.52 -19.99 5.18
C THR A 69 -2.14 -18.65 5.79
N ILE A 70 -3.01 -18.11 6.67
CA ILE A 70 -2.76 -16.84 7.36
C ILE A 70 -1.48 -16.94 8.21
N ARG A 71 -1.30 -18.03 8.96
CA ARG A 71 -0.13 -18.24 9.80
C ARG A 71 1.17 -18.29 8.97
N ALA A 72 1.18 -19.08 7.89
CA ALA A 72 2.34 -19.19 7.03
C ALA A 72 2.69 -17.86 6.35
N ARG A 73 1.68 -17.08 5.94
CA ARG A 73 1.87 -15.74 5.38
C ARG A 73 2.36 -14.74 6.42
N LEU A 74 1.83 -14.80 7.64
CA LEU A 74 2.27 -13.95 8.76
C LEU A 74 3.74 -14.17 9.08
N GLU A 75 4.18 -15.42 9.23
CA GLU A 75 5.59 -15.77 9.51
C GLU A 75 6.51 -15.20 8.42
N ARG A 76 6.16 -15.36 7.15
CA ARG A 76 6.90 -14.80 6.02
C ARG A 76 6.92 -13.26 6.06
N THR A 77 5.76 -12.63 6.27
CA THR A 77 5.64 -11.18 6.31
C THR A 77 6.45 -10.59 7.47
N VAL A 78 6.42 -11.23 8.65
CA VAL A 78 7.21 -10.81 9.80
C VAL A 78 8.71 -10.82 9.47
N CYS A 79 9.19 -11.86 8.80
CA CYS A 79 10.58 -11.97 8.37
C CYS A 79 10.92 -10.90 7.32
N ASP A 80 10.13 -10.78 6.25
CA ASP A 80 10.38 -9.87 5.13
C ASP A 80 10.41 -8.40 5.55
N PHE A 81 9.54 -8.03 6.49
CA PHE A 81 9.43 -6.66 7.00
C PHE A 81 10.22 -6.44 8.31
N ARG A 82 10.88 -7.47 8.85
CA ARG A 82 11.63 -7.41 10.13
C ARG A 82 10.77 -6.88 11.26
N LEU A 83 9.64 -7.54 11.50
CA LEU A 83 8.62 -7.13 12.47
C LEU A 83 8.72 -7.87 13.81
N GLU A 84 9.68 -8.75 14.03
CA GLU A 84 9.78 -9.63 15.19
C GLU A 84 9.62 -8.87 16.51
N LYS A 85 10.19 -7.67 16.60
CA LYS A 85 10.12 -6.81 17.78
C LYS A 85 8.82 -6.02 17.91
N LEU A 86 8.00 -6.04 16.88
CA LEU A 86 6.74 -5.30 16.82
C LEU A 86 5.52 -6.19 17.02
N MET A 87 5.69 -7.51 17.01
CA MET A 87 4.58 -8.45 17.15
C MET A 87 3.96 -8.34 18.55
N ASP A 88 2.66 -8.56 18.63
CA ASP A 88 1.83 -8.52 19.86
C ASP A 88 1.92 -7.21 20.64
N ARG A 89 2.34 -6.12 19.98
CA ARG A 89 2.42 -4.80 20.59
C ARG A 89 1.17 -3.97 20.33
N ASN A 90 0.86 -3.13 21.29
CA ASN A 90 -0.22 -2.16 21.14
C ASN A 90 0.17 -1.09 20.07
N ILE A 91 -0.66 -0.98 19.03
CA ILE A 91 -0.44 -0.09 17.88
C ILE A 91 -0.35 1.39 18.30
N PHE A 92 -1.09 1.79 19.32
CA PHE A 92 -1.07 3.19 19.77
C PHE A 92 0.29 3.62 20.35
N HIS A 93 1.08 2.66 20.84
CA HIS A 93 2.42 2.92 21.41
C HIS A 93 3.54 2.86 20.36
N LEU A 94 3.23 2.58 19.10
CA LEU A 94 4.20 2.56 18.02
C LEU A 94 4.56 3.98 17.56
N SER A 95 5.80 4.18 17.14
CA SER A 95 6.25 5.37 16.40
C SER A 95 5.56 5.48 15.03
N GLY A 96 5.67 6.64 14.38
CA GLY A 96 5.13 6.85 13.03
C GLY A 96 5.68 5.85 12.01
N GLY A 97 6.99 5.62 12.03
CA GLY A 97 7.65 4.67 11.13
C GLY A 97 7.25 3.22 11.40
N GLU A 98 7.13 2.82 12.67
CA GLU A 98 6.64 1.48 13.04
C GLU A 98 5.20 1.27 12.58
N LYS A 99 4.32 2.28 12.75
CA LYS A 99 2.94 2.25 12.23
C LYS A 99 2.90 2.08 10.72
N GLN A 100 3.72 2.84 10.00
CA GLN A 100 3.82 2.73 8.54
C GLN A 100 4.26 1.32 8.12
N LYS A 101 5.24 0.76 8.83
CA LYS A 101 5.73 -0.60 8.58
C LYS A 101 4.65 -1.66 8.80
N VAL A 102 3.87 -1.54 9.89
CA VAL A 102 2.72 -2.42 10.17
C VAL A 102 1.63 -2.28 9.10
N ALA A 103 1.30 -1.05 8.69
CA ALA A 103 0.33 -0.81 7.61
C ALA A 103 0.77 -1.45 6.29
N CYS A 104 2.03 -1.29 5.91
CA CYS A 104 2.59 -1.94 4.72
C CYS A 104 2.55 -3.46 4.83
N ALA A 105 2.84 -4.02 6.00
CA ALA A 105 2.79 -5.47 6.24
C ALA A 105 1.37 -6.02 6.15
N GLY A 106 0.37 -5.33 6.74
CA GLY A 106 -1.05 -5.71 6.68
C GLY A 106 -1.60 -5.70 5.25
N VAL A 107 -1.07 -4.84 4.38
CA VAL A 107 -1.39 -4.88 2.95
C VAL A 107 -0.62 -5.99 2.24
N SER A 108 0.66 -6.16 2.56
CA SER A 108 1.53 -7.14 1.89
C SER A 108 1.11 -8.59 2.11
N ILE A 109 0.61 -8.93 3.31
CA ILE A 109 0.19 -10.30 3.67
C ILE A 109 -0.95 -10.81 2.79
N MET A 110 -1.78 -9.91 2.25
CA MET A 110 -2.84 -10.26 1.30
C MET A 110 -2.31 -10.62 -0.10
N GLU A 111 -1.03 -10.37 -0.35
CA GLU A 111 -0.33 -10.63 -1.62
C GLU A 111 -0.97 -9.95 -2.84
N PRO A 112 -1.39 -8.67 -2.76
CA PRO A 112 -2.02 -7.98 -3.90
C PRO A 112 -1.07 -7.88 -5.08
N GLU A 113 -1.61 -7.76 -6.29
CA GLU A 113 -0.82 -7.57 -7.51
C GLU A 113 -0.46 -6.10 -7.73
N VAL A 114 -1.35 -5.20 -7.31
CA VAL A 114 -1.19 -3.75 -7.42
C VAL A 114 -1.17 -3.12 -6.02
N LEU A 115 -0.24 -2.23 -5.80
CA LEU A 115 -0.09 -1.48 -4.55
C LEU A 115 -0.27 0.02 -4.84
N VAL A 116 -1.17 0.66 -4.13
CA VAL A 116 -1.45 2.10 -4.23
C VAL A 116 -1.11 2.74 -2.91
N LEU A 117 -0.19 3.68 -2.90
CA LEU A 117 0.23 4.40 -1.70
C LEU A 117 -0.03 5.89 -1.89
N ASP A 118 -0.69 6.49 -0.90
CA ASP A 118 -0.99 7.91 -0.90
C ASP A 118 -0.14 8.63 0.15
N GLU A 119 0.77 9.48 -0.30
CA GLU A 119 1.74 10.23 0.50
C GLU A 119 2.38 9.43 1.66
N PRO A 120 2.90 8.22 1.40
CA PRO A 120 3.33 7.31 2.46
C PRO A 120 4.51 7.82 3.28
N SER A 121 5.21 8.87 2.82
CA SER A 121 6.35 9.47 3.52
C SER A 121 5.98 10.69 4.38
N SER A 122 4.73 11.15 4.38
CA SER A 122 4.33 12.47 4.92
C SER A 122 4.71 12.71 6.38
N ASN A 123 4.62 11.67 7.23
CA ASN A 123 4.87 11.74 8.68
C ASN A 123 6.10 10.94 9.12
N LEU A 124 7.04 10.67 8.20
CA LEU A 124 8.20 9.83 8.46
C LEU A 124 9.49 10.66 8.60
N ASP A 125 10.36 10.21 9.48
CA ASP A 125 11.74 10.65 9.55
C ASP A 125 12.61 10.00 8.45
N ALA A 126 13.85 10.44 8.31
CA ALA A 126 14.76 9.97 7.27
C ALA A 126 15.04 8.46 7.35
N ALA A 127 15.12 7.88 8.55
CA ALA A 127 15.35 6.46 8.74
C ALA A 127 14.12 5.65 8.29
N SER A 128 12.92 6.08 8.69
CA SER A 128 11.66 5.45 8.28
C SER A 128 11.40 5.58 6.77
N ILE A 129 11.78 6.70 6.15
CA ILE A 129 11.72 6.85 4.68
C ILE A 129 12.69 5.88 3.99
N SER A 130 13.89 5.67 4.54
CA SER A 130 14.82 4.66 4.03
C SER A 130 14.22 3.25 4.10
N ASP A 131 13.53 2.90 5.18
CA ASP A 131 12.86 1.62 5.32
C ASP A 131 11.65 1.49 4.38
N LEU A 132 10.86 2.55 4.19
CA LEU A 132 9.79 2.58 3.19
C LEU A 132 10.36 2.33 1.78
N ARG A 133 11.48 2.96 1.43
CA ARG A 133 12.15 2.72 0.14
C ARG A 133 12.53 1.24 -0.04
N LYS A 134 13.05 0.59 1.01
CA LYS A 134 13.38 -0.85 0.97
C LYS A 134 12.12 -1.70 0.76
N THR A 135 11.02 -1.35 1.42
CA THR A 135 9.71 -1.99 1.22
C THR A 135 9.23 -1.88 -0.23
N LEU A 136 9.29 -0.70 -0.83
CA LEU A 136 8.92 -0.51 -2.24
C LEU A 136 9.84 -1.29 -3.19
N ALA A 137 11.15 -1.29 -2.92
CA ALA A 137 12.11 -2.07 -3.70
C ALA A 137 11.84 -3.57 -3.60
N PHE A 138 11.51 -4.07 -2.42
CA PHE A 138 11.11 -5.46 -2.19
C PHE A 138 9.86 -5.82 -3.00
N TRP A 139 8.79 -5.04 -2.92
CA TRP A 139 7.59 -5.29 -3.71
C TRP A 139 7.84 -5.24 -5.23
N LYS A 140 8.68 -4.29 -5.67
CA LYS A 140 9.09 -4.22 -7.08
C LYS A 140 9.83 -5.49 -7.51
N SER A 141 10.73 -6.01 -6.67
CA SER A 141 11.45 -7.27 -6.95
C SER A 141 10.54 -8.50 -7.02
N GLN A 142 9.37 -8.43 -6.37
CA GLN A 142 8.31 -9.45 -6.45
C GLN A 142 7.42 -9.29 -7.70
N GLY A 143 7.73 -8.37 -8.60
CA GLY A 143 6.96 -8.12 -9.82
C GLY A 143 5.64 -7.37 -9.59
N LYS A 144 5.45 -6.75 -8.43
CA LYS A 144 4.23 -5.99 -8.12
C LYS A 144 4.18 -4.67 -8.90
N THR A 145 2.99 -4.26 -9.31
CA THR A 145 2.75 -2.90 -9.83
C THR A 145 2.56 -1.95 -8.65
N ILE A 146 3.36 -0.89 -8.59
CA ILE A 146 3.35 0.05 -7.48
C ILE A 146 3.02 1.46 -7.99
N ILE A 147 2.00 2.08 -7.41
CA ILE A 147 1.59 3.46 -7.71
C ILE A 147 1.73 4.26 -6.43
N VAL A 148 2.52 5.32 -6.46
CA VAL A 148 2.76 6.20 -5.31
C VAL A 148 2.38 7.62 -5.68
N SER A 149 1.42 8.20 -4.95
CA SER A 149 1.17 9.64 -4.93
C SER A 149 2.10 10.26 -3.89
N GLU A 150 2.94 11.23 -4.27
CA GLU A 150 3.98 11.72 -3.37
C GLU A 150 4.47 13.12 -3.75
N HIS A 151 4.86 13.87 -2.72
CA HIS A 151 5.53 15.18 -2.87
C HIS A 151 7.04 15.10 -2.67
N ARG A 152 7.53 14.14 -1.88
CA ARG A 152 8.95 13.92 -1.57
C ARG A 152 9.55 12.87 -2.52
N LEU A 153 9.98 13.29 -3.69
CA LEU A 153 10.38 12.35 -4.76
C LEU A 153 11.80 11.78 -4.61
N TYR A 154 12.64 12.35 -3.73
CA TYR A 154 14.06 11.98 -3.65
C TYR A 154 14.30 10.50 -3.33
N TYR A 155 13.45 9.87 -2.52
CA TYR A 155 13.61 8.46 -2.16
C TYR A 155 13.09 7.50 -3.25
N LEU A 156 12.35 8.01 -4.25
CA LEU A 156 11.85 7.25 -5.39
C LEU A 156 12.80 7.27 -6.59
N ARG A 157 13.81 8.16 -6.57
CA ARG A 157 14.81 8.24 -7.65
C ARG A 157 15.56 6.91 -7.77
N GLY A 158 15.76 6.44 -9.01
CA GLY A 158 16.36 5.14 -9.31
C GLY A 158 15.54 3.93 -8.86
N LEU A 159 14.32 4.13 -8.33
CA LEU A 159 13.38 3.06 -8.00
C LEU A 159 12.15 3.08 -8.91
N ALA A 160 11.55 4.25 -9.13
CA ALA A 160 10.39 4.41 -10.00
C ALA A 160 10.81 4.33 -11.49
N ASP A 161 9.97 3.67 -12.30
CA ASP A 161 10.18 3.49 -13.73
C ASP A 161 9.62 4.68 -14.53
N ARG A 162 8.59 5.35 -13.99
CA ARG A 162 7.87 6.45 -14.63
C ARG A 162 7.38 7.44 -13.59
N PHE A 163 7.41 8.72 -13.92
CA PHE A 163 6.85 9.80 -13.10
C PHE A 163 5.74 10.52 -13.88
N ILE A 164 4.62 10.74 -13.20
CA ILE A 164 3.45 11.42 -13.76
C ILE A 164 3.22 12.69 -12.96
N TYR A 165 3.35 13.84 -13.63
CA TYR A 165 3.12 15.14 -12.99
C TYR A 165 1.66 15.57 -13.16
N MET A 166 0.99 15.79 -12.04
CA MET A 166 -0.40 16.23 -12.00
C MET A 166 -0.50 17.68 -11.47
N LYS A 167 -1.32 18.49 -12.13
CA LYS A 167 -1.63 19.86 -11.70
C LYS A 167 -3.10 20.17 -11.95
N GLY A 168 -3.79 20.70 -10.93
CA GLY A 168 -5.22 21.04 -11.04
C GLY A 168 -6.09 19.84 -11.43
N GLY A 169 -5.78 18.63 -10.92
CA GLY A 169 -6.53 17.40 -11.23
C GLY A 169 -6.29 16.82 -12.63
N LYS A 170 -5.30 17.32 -13.37
CA LYS A 170 -4.97 16.86 -14.74
C LYS A 170 -3.54 16.36 -14.82
N ILE A 171 -3.32 15.29 -15.58
CA ILE A 171 -1.98 14.87 -15.99
C ILE A 171 -1.46 15.92 -16.98
N THR A 172 -0.36 16.56 -16.64
CA THR A 172 0.23 17.62 -17.46
C THR A 172 1.51 17.16 -18.14
N ARG A 173 2.22 16.21 -17.53
CA ARG A 173 3.46 15.67 -18.09
C ARG A 173 3.78 14.29 -17.54
N GLU A 174 4.42 13.49 -18.37
CA GLU A 174 5.01 12.20 -17.99
C GLU A 174 6.51 12.24 -18.25
N TYR A 175 7.27 11.55 -17.40
CA TYR A 175 8.73 11.42 -17.51
C TYR A 175 9.11 9.96 -17.35
N THR A 176 10.07 9.52 -18.12
CA THR A 176 10.78 8.26 -17.85
C THR A 176 11.71 8.41 -16.64
N ALA A 177 12.20 7.29 -16.11
CA ALA A 177 13.21 7.32 -15.04
C ALA A 177 14.48 8.08 -15.47
N GLU A 178 14.89 7.97 -16.73
CA GLU A 178 16.07 8.63 -17.27
C GLU A 178 15.90 10.15 -17.35
N GLU A 179 14.72 10.63 -17.75
CA GLU A 179 14.41 12.06 -17.84
C GLU A 179 14.26 12.73 -16.49
N PHE A 180 13.97 11.95 -15.43
CA PHE A 180 13.76 12.47 -14.09
C PHE A 180 15.01 12.42 -13.19
N ASN A 181 15.98 11.57 -13.50
CA ASN A 181 17.24 11.42 -12.75
C ASN A 181 18.30 12.43 -13.18
#